data_a59d5380edddadc4056fe8f938ed8300
#
_entry.id   a59d5380edddadc4056fe8f938ed8300
#
_cell.length_a   1.000
_cell.length_b   1.000
_cell.length_c   1.000
_cell.angle_alpha   90.00
_cell.angle_beta   90.00
_cell.angle_gamma   90.00
#
_symmetry.space_group_name_H-M   'P 1'
#
loop_
_entity.id
_entity.type
_entity.pdbx_description
1 polymer ?
#
loop_
_entity_poly.entity_id
_entity_poly.type
_entity_poly.pdbx_seq_one_letter_code
_entity_poly.pdbx_strand_id
1 'polypeptide(L)'
;MIKSIVVGTDGSDTATQAVRQAVDLARSVGAKLELVSAYEPVPAQRLQGERRDAPEDLQWAINPREDVNVTLEAAAAVARDAGVTVNVYPRQGDPADAILDVAEEQEADLVVVGNKGMTGAKRFLLGSVPNKVSHHAPCSVLIIRTT
;
A
#
# COMPACT_ATOMS: atom_id res chain seq x y z
N MET A 1 9.47 -21.69 1.14
CA MET A 1 8.05 -21.59 0.74
C MET A 1 7.50 -20.22 1.08
N ILE A 2 6.72 -19.64 0.19
CA ILE A 2 6.15 -18.32 0.40
C ILE A 2 4.86 -18.47 1.22
N LYS A 3 4.87 -17.97 2.45
CA LYS A 3 3.73 -18.05 3.39
C LYS A 3 3.11 -16.69 3.70
N SER A 4 3.87 -15.60 3.56
CA SER A 4 3.43 -14.25 3.88
C SER A 4 3.91 -13.29 2.79
N ILE A 5 2.96 -12.58 2.19
CA ILE A 5 3.22 -11.62 1.11
C ILE A 5 2.74 -10.25 1.57
N VAL A 6 3.64 -9.26 1.50
CA VAL A 6 3.30 -7.86 1.79
C VAL A 6 3.11 -7.11 0.47
N VAL A 7 2.06 -6.31 0.38
CA VAL A 7 1.85 -5.42 -0.76
C VAL A 7 1.35 -4.05 -0.27
N GLY A 8 1.93 -2.99 -0.83
CA GLY A 8 1.51 -1.63 -0.54
C GLY A 8 0.50 -1.13 -1.55
N THR A 9 -0.42 -0.27 -1.12
CA THR A 9 -1.38 0.36 -2.02
C THR A 9 -1.72 1.77 -1.54
N ASP A 10 -1.96 2.65 -2.51
CA ASP A 10 -2.49 4.00 -2.26
C ASP A 10 -3.88 4.17 -2.89
N GLY A 11 -4.47 3.09 -3.38
CA GLY A 11 -5.78 3.09 -4.03
C GLY A 11 -5.75 3.51 -5.50
N SER A 12 -4.59 3.86 -6.04
CA SER A 12 -4.48 4.21 -7.47
C SER A 12 -4.72 2.99 -8.35
N ASP A 13 -4.98 3.22 -9.64
CA ASP A 13 -5.20 2.13 -10.59
C ASP A 13 -3.98 1.22 -10.70
N THR A 14 -2.77 1.77 -10.72
CA THR A 14 -1.55 0.99 -10.80
C THR A 14 -1.32 0.17 -9.54
N ALA A 15 -1.57 0.75 -8.36
CA ALA A 15 -1.48 0.03 -7.09
C ALA A 15 -2.52 -1.10 -7.01
N THR A 16 -3.73 -0.84 -7.51
CA THR A 16 -4.78 -1.86 -7.55
C THR A 16 -4.39 -3.05 -8.42
N GLN A 17 -3.73 -2.80 -9.54
CA GLN A 17 -3.20 -3.88 -10.38
C GLN A 17 -2.17 -4.73 -9.63
N ALA A 18 -1.27 -4.10 -8.89
CA ALA A 18 -0.28 -4.81 -8.09
C ALA A 18 -0.96 -5.64 -6.99
N VAL A 19 -1.99 -5.09 -6.34
CA VAL A 19 -2.77 -5.83 -5.33
C VAL A 19 -3.43 -7.06 -5.94
N ARG A 20 -4.05 -6.93 -7.10
CA ARG A 20 -4.72 -8.06 -7.77
C ARG A 20 -3.73 -9.18 -8.10
N GLN A 21 -2.55 -8.82 -8.60
CA GLN A 21 -1.52 -9.82 -8.87
C GLN A 21 -0.98 -10.47 -7.60
N ALA A 22 -0.83 -9.70 -6.53
CA ALA A 22 -0.44 -10.25 -5.24
C ALA A 22 -1.50 -11.21 -4.70
N VAL A 23 -2.78 -10.90 -4.86
CA VAL A 23 -3.88 -11.77 -4.47
C VAL A 23 -3.83 -13.09 -5.26
N ASP A 24 -3.65 -13.01 -6.59
CA ASP A 24 -3.55 -14.20 -7.43
C ASP A 24 -2.37 -15.08 -7.02
N LEU A 25 -1.23 -14.46 -6.74
CA LEU A 25 -0.06 -15.19 -6.30
C LEU A 25 -0.29 -15.84 -4.92
N ALA A 26 -0.83 -15.09 -3.97
CA ALA A 26 -1.12 -15.60 -2.63
C ALA A 26 -2.07 -16.80 -2.69
N ARG A 27 -3.10 -16.69 -3.53
CA ARG A 27 -4.04 -17.78 -3.76
C ARG A 27 -3.33 -19.02 -4.32
N SER A 28 -2.45 -18.83 -5.28
CA SER A 28 -1.74 -19.93 -5.96
C SER A 28 -0.79 -20.69 -5.03
N VAL A 29 -0.13 -19.98 -4.11
CA VAL A 29 0.87 -20.60 -3.22
C VAL A 29 0.33 -20.86 -1.81
N GLY A 30 -0.90 -20.47 -1.52
CA GLY A 30 -1.49 -20.66 -0.20
C GLY A 30 -0.94 -19.71 0.87
N ALA A 31 -0.51 -18.53 0.46
CA ALA A 31 0.05 -17.52 1.37
C ALA A 31 -1.03 -16.59 1.91
N LYS A 32 -0.77 -15.98 3.06
CA LYS A 32 -1.56 -14.88 3.57
C LYS A 32 -1.04 -13.57 2.98
N LEU A 33 -1.92 -12.58 2.91
CA LEU A 33 -1.61 -11.28 2.34
C LEU A 33 -1.63 -10.20 3.42
N GLU A 34 -0.59 -9.38 3.45
CA GLU A 34 -0.47 -8.25 4.37
C GLU A 34 -0.54 -6.96 3.54
N LEU A 35 -1.65 -6.24 3.66
CA LEU A 35 -1.88 -5.01 2.89
C LEU A 35 -1.46 -3.79 3.70
N VAL A 36 -0.63 -2.94 3.11
CA VAL A 36 -0.11 -1.74 3.77
C VAL A 36 -0.52 -0.51 2.98
N SER A 37 -0.98 0.51 3.66
CA SER A 37 -1.17 1.83 3.07
C SER A 37 -0.67 2.87 4.06
N ALA A 38 0.06 3.85 3.56
CA ALA A 38 0.66 4.89 4.39
C ALA A 38 -0.12 6.19 4.30
N TYR A 39 -0.11 6.94 5.37
CA TYR A 39 -0.69 8.28 5.42
C TYR A 39 0.27 9.21 6.14
N GLU A 40 0.18 10.49 5.81
CA GLU A 40 0.91 11.53 6.52
C GLU A 40 -0.10 12.37 7.30
N PRO A 41 0.11 12.58 8.61
CA PRO A 41 -0.82 13.39 9.38
C PRO A 41 -0.71 14.85 8.94
N VAL A 42 -1.87 15.51 8.79
CA VAL A 42 -1.91 16.94 8.53
C VAL A 42 -1.59 17.66 9.85
N PRO A 43 -0.62 18.59 9.87
CA PRO A 43 -0.34 19.37 11.07
C PRO A 43 -1.60 20.04 11.60
N ALA A 44 -1.78 20.08 12.94
CA ALA A 44 -2.99 20.60 13.56
C ALA A 44 -3.35 22.02 13.12
N GLN A 45 -2.36 22.88 12.98
CA GLN A 45 -2.57 24.26 12.53
C GLN A 45 -3.10 24.31 11.09
N ARG A 46 -2.53 23.51 10.21
CA ARG A 46 -2.98 23.41 8.84
C ARG A 46 -4.37 22.82 8.75
N LEU A 47 -4.63 21.80 9.55
CA LEU A 47 -5.93 21.15 9.60
C LEU A 47 -7.04 22.13 10.02
N GLN A 48 -6.77 22.96 11.05
CA GLN A 48 -7.74 23.97 11.50
C GLN A 48 -7.99 25.03 10.44
N GLY A 49 -6.95 25.51 9.77
CA GLY A 49 -7.07 26.48 8.69
C GLY A 49 -7.85 25.93 7.52
N GLU A 50 -7.51 24.74 7.09
CA GLU A 50 -8.19 24.08 5.98
C GLU A 50 -9.65 23.77 6.27
N ARG A 51 -9.97 23.38 7.50
CA ARG A 51 -11.35 23.13 7.90
C ARG A 51 -12.22 24.37 7.93
N ARG A 52 -11.63 25.54 8.23
CA ARG A 52 -12.36 26.81 8.21
C ARG A 52 -12.72 27.25 6.80
N ASP A 53 -11.81 27.02 5.86
CA ASP A 53 -11.90 27.55 4.51
C ASP A 53 -12.42 26.53 3.51
N ALA A 54 -12.37 25.24 3.81
CA ALA A 54 -12.80 24.19 2.91
C ALA A 54 -14.32 24.02 2.94
N PRO A 55 -14.96 23.83 1.76
CA PRO A 55 -16.35 23.41 1.72
C PRO A 55 -16.56 22.11 2.51
N GLU A 56 -17.76 21.98 3.09
CA GLU A 56 -18.09 20.87 3.97
C GLU A 56 -17.87 19.50 3.31
N ASP A 57 -18.16 19.41 2.03
CA ASP A 57 -17.99 18.18 1.24
C ASP A 57 -16.52 17.79 1.00
N LEU A 58 -15.58 18.72 1.20
CA LEU A 58 -14.15 18.46 1.06
C LEU A 58 -13.44 18.27 2.41
N GLN A 59 -14.12 18.47 3.52
CA GLN A 59 -13.49 18.36 4.83
C GLN A 59 -13.02 16.94 5.14
N TRP A 60 -13.70 15.93 4.63
CA TRP A 60 -13.30 14.54 4.81
C TRP A 60 -11.93 14.24 4.16
N ALA A 61 -11.58 14.92 3.08
CA ALA A 61 -10.29 14.74 2.39
C ALA A 61 -9.10 15.25 3.22
N ILE A 62 -9.37 15.97 4.32
CA ILE A 62 -8.35 16.47 5.24
C ILE A 62 -7.98 15.41 6.28
N ASN A 63 -8.73 14.32 6.37
CA ASN A 63 -8.44 13.22 7.28
C ASN A 63 -7.83 12.03 6.52
N PRO A 64 -6.50 12.00 6.35
CA PRO A 64 -5.85 10.98 5.51
C PRO A 64 -5.99 9.57 6.05
N ARG A 65 -6.18 9.41 7.35
CA ARG A 65 -6.32 8.09 7.96
C ARG A 65 -7.63 7.40 7.55
N GLU A 66 -8.71 8.15 7.43
CA GLU A 66 -9.99 7.60 6.97
C GLU A 66 -9.90 7.15 5.52
N ASP A 67 -9.23 7.92 4.67
CA ASP A 67 -9.01 7.55 3.27
C ASP A 67 -8.21 6.27 3.16
N VAL A 68 -7.19 6.12 3.98
CA VAL A 68 -6.36 4.92 4.01
C VAL A 68 -7.18 3.70 4.44
N ASN A 69 -8.05 3.84 5.43
CA ASN A 69 -8.90 2.74 5.86
C ASN A 69 -9.86 2.30 4.75
N VAL A 70 -10.45 3.24 4.01
CA VAL A 70 -11.32 2.95 2.87
C VAL A 70 -10.52 2.22 1.77
N THR A 71 -9.33 2.71 1.46
CA THR A 71 -8.44 2.09 0.46
C THR A 71 -8.10 0.65 0.85
N LEU A 72 -7.73 0.43 2.10
CA LEU A 72 -7.36 -0.89 2.58
C LEU A 72 -8.55 -1.85 2.59
N GLU A 73 -9.73 -1.39 3.00
CA GLU A 73 -10.92 -2.25 3.00
C GLU A 73 -11.34 -2.65 1.58
N ALA A 74 -11.22 -1.75 0.62
CA ALA A 74 -11.50 -2.09 -0.78
C ALA A 74 -10.53 -3.15 -1.30
N ALA A 75 -9.24 -3.01 -0.99
CA ALA A 75 -8.23 -3.98 -1.39
C ALA A 75 -8.42 -5.32 -0.66
N ALA A 76 -8.75 -5.28 0.62
CA ALA A 76 -8.99 -6.49 1.41
C ALA A 76 -10.21 -7.28 0.89
N ALA A 77 -11.25 -6.59 0.42
CA ALA A 77 -12.41 -7.25 -0.16
C ALA A 77 -12.02 -8.08 -1.39
N VAL A 78 -11.12 -7.58 -2.23
CA VAL A 78 -10.61 -8.34 -3.39
C VAL A 78 -9.95 -9.63 -2.93
N ALA A 79 -9.13 -9.57 -1.89
CA ALA A 79 -8.44 -10.75 -1.35
C ALA A 79 -9.42 -11.75 -0.73
N ARG A 80 -10.38 -11.27 0.06
CA ARG A 80 -11.39 -12.13 0.70
C ARG A 80 -12.24 -12.84 -0.34
N ASP A 81 -12.65 -12.12 -1.38
CA ASP A 81 -13.45 -12.70 -2.47
C ASP A 81 -12.70 -13.81 -3.21
N ALA A 82 -11.39 -13.74 -3.24
CA ALA A 82 -10.54 -14.76 -3.83
C ALA A 82 -10.18 -15.90 -2.86
N GLY A 83 -10.68 -15.84 -1.61
CA GLY A 83 -10.39 -16.85 -0.61
C GLY A 83 -9.02 -16.72 0.06
N VAL A 84 -8.40 -15.55 -0.03
CA VAL A 84 -7.08 -15.29 0.55
C VAL A 84 -7.23 -14.67 1.93
N THR A 85 -6.50 -15.20 2.91
CA THR A 85 -6.42 -14.60 4.25
C THR A 85 -5.66 -13.29 4.16
N VAL A 86 -6.26 -12.20 4.67
CA VAL A 86 -5.72 -10.85 4.53
C VAL A 86 -5.76 -10.09 5.85
N ASN A 87 -4.69 -9.36 6.13
CA ASN A 87 -4.63 -8.38 7.22
C ASN A 87 -4.30 -7.01 6.63
N VAL A 88 -4.75 -5.96 7.27
CA VAL A 88 -4.54 -4.58 6.80
C VAL A 88 -3.74 -3.77 7.82
N TYR A 89 -2.87 -2.91 7.31
CA TYR A 89 -1.96 -2.11 8.12
C TYR A 89 -1.97 -0.65 7.67
N PRO A 90 -2.83 0.18 8.26
CA PRO A 90 -2.71 1.63 8.05
C PRO A 90 -1.51 2.13 8.85
N ARG A 91 -0.57 2.80 8.21
CA ARG A 91 0.66 3.27 8.84
C ARG A 91 0.89 4.74 8.57
N GLN A 92 1.33 5.46 9.57
CA GLN A 92 1.73 6.84 9.45
C GLN A 92 3.16 6.92 8.92
N GLY A 93 3.40 7.78 7.94
CA GLY A 93 4.74 8.08 7.45
C GLY A 93 4.96 7.74 5.98
N ASP A 94 6.21 7.57 5.61
CA ASP A 94 6.62 7.29 4.24
C ASP A 94 6.13 5.91 3.78
N PRO A 95 5.56 5.79 2.57
CA PRO A 95 5.05 4.50 2.08
C PRO A 95 6.08 3.39 2.02
N ALA A 96 7.30 3.67 1.57
CA ALA A 96 8.34 2.64 1.50
C ALA A 96 8.72 2.14 2.88
N ASP A 97 8.89 3.05 3.84
CA ASP A 97 9.20 2.69 5.21
C ASP A 97 8.08 1.86 5.84
N ALA A 98 6.83 2.23 5.58
CA ALA A 98 5.67 1.47 6.09
C ALA A 98 5.67 0.04 5.56
N ILE A 99 5.93 -0.15 4.27
CA ILE A 99 6.01 -1.47 3.65
C ILE A 99 7.15 -2.28 4.28
N LEU A 100 8.32 -1.68 4.42
CA LEU A 100 9.49 -2.33 5.00
C LEU A 100 9.27 -2.74 6.45
N ASP A 101 8.66 -1.86 7.24
CA ASP A 101 8.36 -2.13 8.65
C ASP A 101 7.40 -3.31 8.80
N VAL A 102 6.33 -3.35 8.01
CA VAL A 102 5.38 -4.47 8.04
C VAL A 102 6.04 -5.76 7.58
N ALA A 103 6.87 -5.71 6.53
CA ALA A 103 7.59 -6.88 6.06
C ALA A 103 8.49 -7.47 7.14
N GLU A 104 9.16 -6.62 7.90
CA GLU A 104 10.01 -7.06 9.00
C GLU A 104 9.19 -7.59 10.19
N GLU A 105 8.15 -6.84 10.61
CA GLU A 105 7.28 -7.23 11.72
C GLU A 105 6.58 -8.57 11.47
N GLN A 106 6.13 -8.82 10.25
CA GLN A 106 5.38 -10.03 9.88
C GLN A 106 6.26 -11.14 9.32
N GLU A 107 7.57 -10.94 9.33
CA GLU A 107 8.52 -11.92 8.78
C GLU A 107 8.10 -12.37 7.38
N ALA A 108 7.82 -11.40 6.52
CA ALA A 108 7.34 -11.66 5.17
C ALA A 108 8.36 -12.42 4.33
N ASP A 109 7.87 -13.27 3.47
CA ASP A 109 8.69 -14.03 2.52
C ASP A 109 8.84 -13.30 1.19
N LEU A 110 7.90 -12.41 0.88
CA LEU A 110 7.86 -11.68 -0.37
C LEU A 110 7.19 -10.34 -0.17
N VAL A 111 7.76 -9.30 -0.79
CA VAL A 111 7.12 -7.99 -0.92
C VAL A 111 6.78 -7.78 -2.39
N VAL A 112 5.55 -7.35 -2.66
CA VAL A 112 5.09 -7.04 -4.01
C VAL A 112 4.87 -5.54 -4.13
N VAL A 113 5.45 -4.93 -5.14
CA VAL A 113 5.27 -3.50 -5.44
C VAL A 113 5.08 -3.30 -6.95
N GLY A 114 4.37 -2.24 -7.32
CA GLY A 114 4.30 -1.82 -8.72
C GLY A 114 5.59 -1.13 -9.13
N ASN A 115 5.87 -1.08 -10.41
CA ASN A 115 7.12 -0.48 -10.91
C ASN A 115 7.15 1.04 -10.82
N LYS A 116 6.01 1.71 -10.70
CA LYS A 116 5.94 3.17 -10.62
C LYS A 116 5.88 3.74 -9.20
N GLY A 117 5.59 2.91 -8.21
CA GLY A 117 5.36 3.41 -6.87
C GLY A 117 4.06 4.19 -6.77
N MET A 118 3.95 5.02 -5.73
CA MET A 118 2.71 5.73 -5.38
C MET A 118 2.69 7.18 -5.83
N THR A 119 3.77 7.66 -6.41
CA THR A 119 3.84 8.98 -7.02
C THR A 119 4.18 8.79 -8.49
N GLY A 120 3.54 9.50 -9.39
CA GLY A 120 3.75 9.31 -10.82
C GLY A 120 5.21 9.41 -11.22
N ALA A 121 5.85 8.30 -11.53
CA ALA A 121 7.20 8.24 -12.03
C ALA A 121 7.20 8.23 -13.56
N LYS A 122 8.30 8.63 -14.16
CA LYS A 122 8.45 8.55 -15.61
C LYS A 122 8.42 7.09 -16.06
N ARG A 123 7.89 6.87 -17.26
CA ARG A 123 7.56 5.55 -17.80
C ARG A 123 8.66 4.49 -17.71
N PHE A 124 9.93 4.87 -17.87
CA PHE A 124 11.04 3.95 -17.93
C PHE A 124 11.88 3.90 -16.66
N LEU A 125 11.47 4.62 -15.63
CA LEU A 125 12.19 4.67 -14.37
C LEU A 125 11.41 3.94 -13.29
N LEU A 126 12.12 3.23 -12.44
CA LEU A 126 11.54 2.64 -11.25
C LEU A 126 11.18 3.77 -10.28
N GLY A 127 9.94 3.77 -9.80
CA GLY A 127 9.47 4.78 -8.84
C GLY A 127 10.24 4.75 -7.53
N SER A 128 10.10 5.82 -6.74
CA SER A 128 10.84 5.96 -5.48
C SER A 128 10.49 4.86 -4.47
N VAL A 129 9.21 4.50 -4.36
CA VAL A 129 8.79 3.46 -3.43
C VAL A 129 9.36 2.09 -3.81
N PRO A 130 9.16 1.56 -5.04
CA PRO A 130 9.72 0.28 -5.39
C PRO A 130 11.25 0.28 -5.38
N ASN A 131 11.90 1.39 -5.71
CA ASN A 131 13.34 1.50 -5.65
C ASN A 131 13.86 1.33 -4.21
N LYS A 132 13.28 2.07 -3.26
CA LYS A 132 13.68 1.99 -1.85
C LYS A 132 13.37 0.61 -1.26
N VAL A 133 12.20 0.07 -1.57
CA VAL A 133 11.80 -1.26 -1.10
C VAL A 133 12.75 -2.33 -1.63
N SER A 134 13.11 -2.29 -2.92
CA SER A 134 13.99 -3.29 -3.51
C SER A 134 15.40 -3.28 -2.89
N HIS A 135 15.87 -2.12 -2.44
CA HIS A 135 17.19 -2.00 -1.83
C HIS A 135 17.21 -2.41 -0.35
N HIS A 136 16.10 -2.31 0.36
CA HIS A 136 16.08 -2.44 1.82
C HIS A 136 15.20 -3.55 2.36
N ALA A 137 14.47 -4.28 1.51
CA ALA A 137 13.57 -5.33 1.97
C ALA A 137 14.32 -6.45 2.68
N PRO A 138 13.73 -7.00 3.78
CA PRO A 138 14.33 -8.13 4.49
C PRO A 138 14.14 -9.47 3.77
N CYS A 139 13.49 -9.47 2.61
CA CYS A 139 13.12 -10.67 1.86
C CYS A 139 13.13 -10.38 0.36
N SER A 140 12.69 -11.33 -0.44
CA SER A 140 12.56 -11.16 -1.88
C SER A 140 11.52 -10.11 -2.24
N VAL A 141 11.73 -9.43 -3.35
CA VAL A 141 10.83 -8.38 -3.85
C VAL A 141 10.41 -8.73 -5.27
N LEU A 142 9.12 -8.70 -5.52
CA LEU A 142 8.55 -8.86 -6.85
C LEU A 142 8.04 -7.50 -7.32
N ILE A 143 8.58 -7.03 -8.44
CA ILE A 143 8.17 -5.77 -9.03
C ILE A 143 7.21 -6.06 -10.17
N ILE A 144 5.96 -5.63 -10.01
CA ILE A 144 4.91 -5.84 -11.00
C ILE A 144 4.93 -4.67 -11.99
N ARG A 145 5.02 -5.00 -13.25
CA ARG A 145 4.94 -4.00 -14.30
C ARG A 145 3.47 -3.62 -14.52
N THR A 146 3.12 -2.40 -14.13
CA THR A 146 1.75 -1.88 -14.22
C THR A 146 1.55 -0.93 -15.39
N THR A 147 2.60 -0.62 -16.12
CA THR A 147 2.52 0.28 -17.30
C THR A 147 3.50 -0.14 -18.39
#